data_8f87cb19c658241766fc9436a36dfe51
#
_entry.id   8f87cb19c658241766fc9436a36dfe51
#
_cell.length_a   1.000
_cell.length_b   1.000
_cell.length_c   1.000
_cell.angle_alpha   90.00
_cell.angle_beta   90.00
_cell.angle_gamma   90.00
#
_symmetry.space_group_name_H-M   'P 1'
#
loop_
_entity.id
_entity.type
_entity.pdbx_description
1 polymer ?
#
loop_
_entity_poly.entity_id
_entity_poly.type
_entity_poly.pdbx_seq_one_letter_code
_entity_poly.pdbx_strand_id
1 'polypeptide(L)'
;RDDVESRGLGDVYKRQDQVAELAADERSGVQKLVVAYHKRQEKLRLEQQRFTEMLAYERKYYDQGAQYIAGIDEAGRGPLAGPLVIAAVILPQEVFISGLNDSKQLSAVKREQLYDEVLAKALSVSVNVVSISNIDELNIYQATKQGMTEVLEHLAIKPQVALVDAMPIVSAGIETVSLIHGDALSASIAAASIIAKVTRDRMMIELAEQYPQYGFAGNKGYGSREHMQAIAEFGATKWHRRSYEPIK
;
A
#
# COMPACT_ATOMS: atom_id res chain seq x y z
N ARG A 1 -22.33 23.78 -3.40
CA ARG A 1 -20.92 23.34 -3.54
C ARG A 1 -19.94 24.51 -3.33
N ASP A 2 -20.23 25.70 -3.79
CA ASP A 2 -19.34 26.88 -3.70
C ASP A 2 -19.16 27.45 -2.27
N ASP A 3 -20.07 27.14 -1.35
CA ASP A 3 -20.05 27.70 0.02
C ASP A 3 -19.05 27.01 0.98
N VAL A 4 -18.66 25.76 0.72
CA VAL A 4 -17.71 25.00 1.56
C VAL A 4 -16.26 25.32 1.16
N GLU A 5 -15.98 25.49 -0.13
CA GLU A 5 -14.66 25.88 -0.62
C GLU A 5 -14.32 27.32 -0.24
N SER A 6 -15.28 28.24 -0.30
CA SER A 6 -15.07 29.63 0.09
C SER A 6 -14.81 29.80 1.60
N ARG A 7 -15.43 28.99 2.46
CA ARG A 7 -15.15 28.99 3.91
C ARG A 7 -13.78 28.44 4.24
N GLY A 8 -13.34 27.36 3.56
CA GLY A 8 -12.02 26.79 3.75
C GLY A 8 -10.88 27.72 3.36
N LEU A 9 -11.01 28.42 2.23
CA LEU A 9 -10.04 29.43 1.79
C LEU A 9 -9.99 30.63 2.74
N GLY A 10 -11.13 31.14 3.19
CA GLY A 10 -11.20 32.26 4.14
C GLY A 10 -10.52 31.95 5.47
N ASP A 11 -10.64 30.73 5.97
CA ASP A 11 -9.98 30.30 7.22
C ASP A 11 -8.45 30.12 7.05
N VAL A 12 -7.99 29.71 5.88
CA VAL A 12 -6.54 29.62 5.57
C VAL A 12 -5.91 31.00 5.51
N TYR A 13 -6.53 31.96 4.84
CA TYR A 13 -6.04 33.34 4.79
C TYR A 13 -6.04 34.01 6.16
N LYS A 14 -7.10 33.87 6.96
CA LYS A 14 -7.13 34.36 8.33
C LYS A 14 -6.02 33.78 9.22
N ARG A 15 -5.67 32.52 9.04
CA ARG A 15 -4.56 31.89 9.77
C ARG A 15 -3.19 32.41 9.32
N GLN A 16 -3.01 32.71 8.04
CA GLN A 16 -1.78 33.30 7.52
C GLN A 16 -1.57 34.72 8.05
N ASP A 17 -2.61 35.54 8.05
CA ASP A 17 -2.58 36.91 8.60
C ASP A 17 -2.24 36.88 10.10
N GLN A 18 -2.88 36.00 10.88
CA GLN A 18 -2.58 35.82 12.31
C GLN A 18 -1.12 35.39 12.57
N VAL A 19 -0.57 34.52 11.71
CA VAL A 19 0.84 34.10 11.83
C VAL A 19 1.78 35.24 11.47
N ALA A 20 1.43 36.08 10.48
CA ALA A 20 2.20 37.27 10.13
C ALA A 20 2.24 38.28 11.27
N GLU A 21 1.11 38.53 11.95
CA GLU A 21 1.04 39.36 13.16
C GLU A 21 1.90 38.77 14.30
N LEU A 22 1.83 37.47 14.53
CA LEU A 22 2.64 36.79 15.55
C LEU A 22 4.13 36.79 15.22
N ALA A 23 4.51 36.88 13.95
CA ALA A 23 5.91 36.96 13.53
C ALA A 23 6.59 38.26 13.94
N ALA A 24 5.80 39.32 14.16
CA ALA A 24 6.30 40.62 14.68
C ALA A 24 6.46 40.64 16.21
N ASP A 25 6.00 39.63 16.93
CA ASP A 25 6.11 39.54 18.39
C ASP A 25 7.50 39.05 18.80
N GLU A 26 8.25 39.87 19.53
CA GLU A 26 9.64 39.58 19.93
C GLU A 26 9.76 38.54 21.06
N ARG A 27 8.67 38.14 21.70
CA ARG A 27 8.69 37.14 22.77
C ARG A 27 9.20 35.79 22.27
N SER A 28 10.24 35.26 22.90
CA SER A 28 10.93 34.02 22.48
C SER A 28 10.00 32.82 22.34
N GLY A 29 8.95 32.72 23.18
CA GLY A 29 7.94 31.69 23.10
C GLY A 29 7.09 31.78 21.83
N VAL A 30 6.71 33.01 21.43
CA VAL A 30 5.92 33.24 20.21
C VAL A 30 6.78 32.96 18.99
N GLN A 31 8.02 33.41 18.95
CA GLN A 31 8.93 33.11 17.84
C GLN A 31 9.15 31.61 17.64
N LYS A 32 9.28 30.82 18.72
CA LYS A 32 9.37 29.36 18.62
C LYS A 32 8.11 28.73 17.98
N LEU A 33 6.92 29.24 18.31
CA LEU A 33 5.66 28.75 17.72
C LEU A 33 5.57 29.10 16.23
N VAL A 34 5.94 30.30 15.83
CA VAL A 34 5.98 30.73 14.42
C VAL A 34 6.95 29.87 13.62
N VAL A 35 8.16 29.65 14.12
CA VAL A 35 9.15 28.76 13.47
C VAL A 35 8.61 27.32 13.34
N ALA A 36 7.99 26.80 14.40
CA ALA A 36 7.41 25.45 14.37
C ALA A 36 6.25 25.35 13.36
N TYR A 37 5.43 26.39 13.24
CA TYR A 37 4.36 26.49 12.25
C TYR A 37 4.93 26.47 10.82
N HIS A 38 5.88 27.33 10.49
CA HIS A 38 6.50 27.37 9.16
C HIS A 38 7.16 26.05 8.80
N LYS A 39 7.88 25.43 9.74
CA LYS A 39 8.49 24.10 9.53
C LYS A 39 7.43 23.03 9.23
N ARG A 40 6.26 23.08 9.89
CA ARG A 40 5.15 22.16 9.63
C ARG A 40 4.55 22.39 8.25
N GLN A 41 4.32 23.64 7.86
CA GLN A 41 3.80 23.99 6.54
C GLN A 41 4.75 23.56 5.42
N GLU A 42 6.04 23.80 5.57
CA GLU A 42 7.03 23.38 4.59
C GLU A 42 7.09 21.85 4.48
N LYS A 43 7.03 21.12 5.59
CA LYS A 43 6.95 19.68 5.58
C LYS A 43 5.70 19.18 4.82
N LEU A 44 4.55 19.80 5.03
CA LEU A 44 3.31 19.46 4.34
C LEU A 44 3.41 19.75 2.85
N ARG A 45 3.98 20.90 2.47
CA ARG A 45 4.20 21.28 1.07
C ARG A 45 5.09 20.27 0.33
N LEU A 46 6.21 19.88 0.96
CA LEU A 46 7.13 18.88 0.39
C LEU A 46 6.44 17.53 0.26
N GLU A 47 5.62 17.15 1.23
CA GLU A 47 4.87 15.90 1.17
C GLU A 47 3.80 15.91 0.08
N GLN A 48 3.10 17.02 -0.11
CA GLN A 48 2.15 17.19 -1.21
C GLN A 48 2.85 17.11 -2.57
N GLN A 49 4.03 17.74 -2.69
CA GLN A 49 4.84 17.68 -3.91
C GLN A 49 5.25 16.23 -4.21
N ARG A 50 5.79 15.51 -3.22
CA ARG A 50 6.18 14.11 -3.34
C ARG A 50 5.00 13.23 -3.77
N PHE A 51 3.85 13.41 -3.14
CA PHE A 51 2.64 12.66 -3.50
C PHE A 51 2.18 12.98 -4.93
N THR A 52 2.30 14.23 -5.34
CA THR A 52 2.02 14.67 -6.72
C THR A 52 2.93 13.98 -7.73
N GLU A 53 4.20 13.78 -7.39
CA GLU A 53 5.16 13.05 -8.21
C GLU A 53 4.79 11.56 -8.31
N MET A 54 4.31 10.95 -7.23
CA MET A 54 3.79 9.57 -7.23
C MET A 54 2.52 9.37 -8.06
N LEU A 55 1.81 10.44 -8.42
CA LEU A 55 0.64 10.39 -9.32
C LEU A 55 1.01 10.58 -10.80
N ALA A 56 2.29 10.62 -11.16
CA ALA A 56 2.71 10.94 -12.53
C ALA A 56 2.20 9.93 -13.56
N TYR A 57 2.18 8.63 -13.22
CA TYR A 57 1.65 7.59 -14.11
C TYR A 57 0.12 7.67 -14.22
N GLU A 58 -0.58 7.85 -13.12
CA GLU A 58 -2.03 8.01 -13.11
C GLU A 58 -2.45 9.23 -13.94
N ARG A 59 -1.81 10.40 -13.74
CA ARG A 59 -2.08 11.62 -14.48
C ARG A 59 -1.91 11.45 -15.99
N LYS A 60 -0.83 10.78 -16.40
CA LYS A 60 -0.61 10.48 -17.83
C LYS A 60 -1.83 9.82 -18.47
N TYR A 61 -2.47 8.88 -17.79
CA TYR A 61 -3.63 8.16 -18.31
C TYR A 61 -4.94 8.94 -18.13
N TYR A 62 -5.07 9.73 -17.06
CA TYR A 62 -6.19 10.67 -16.91
C TYR A 62 -6.20 11.71 -18.03
N ASP A 63 -5.06 12.25 -18.40
CA ASP A 63 -4.89 13.19 -19.54
C ASP A 63 -5.26 12.55 -20.89
N GLN A 64 -5.19 11.22 -20.98
CA GLN A 64 -5.63 10.45 -22.16
C GLN A 64 -7.11 10.05 -22.10
N GLY A 65 -7.84 10.47 -21.06
CA GLY A 65 -9.27 10.25 -20.93
C GLY A 65 -9.67 9.03 -20.10
N ALA A 66 -8.73 8.30 -19.48
CA ALA A 66 -9.07 7.28 -18.51
C ALA A 66 -9.77 7.91 -17.29
N GLN A 67 -10.79 7.24 -16.74
CA GLN A 67 -11.51 7.69 -15.56
C GLN A 67 -11.09 6.92 -14.30
N TYR A 68 -10.78 5.65 -14.46
CA TYR A 68 -10.44 4.75 -13.36
C TYR A 68 -9.13 4.01 -13.67
N ILE A 69 -8.16 4.16 -12.79
CA ILE A 69 -6.85 3.52 -12.87
C ILE A 69 -6.66 2.70 -11.60
N ALA A 70 -6.38 1.40 -11.76
CA ALA A 70 -6.07 0.53 -10.65
C ALA A 70 -4.56 0.41 -10.45
N GLY A 71 -4.09 0.44 -9.21
CA GLY A 71 -2.76 -0.03 -8.83
C GLY A 71 -2.85 -1.44 -8.28
N ILE A 72 -1.90 -2.30 -8.60
CA ILE A 72 -1.84 -3.69 -8.13
C ILE A 72 -0.47 -3.99 -7.55
N ASP A 73 -0.45 -4.62 -6.39
CA ASP A 73 0.76 -5.15 -5.75
C ASP A 73 0.45 -6.42 -4.94
N GLU A 74 1.50 -7.12 -4.53
CA GLU A 74 1.38 -8.34 -3.73
C GLU A 74 2.25 -8.32 -2.47
N ALA A 75 1.87 -9.13 -1.50
CA ALA A 75 2.66 -9.44 -0.32
C ALA A 75 2.78 -10.94 -0.11
N GLY A 76 4.01 -11.41 0.13
CA GLY A 76 4.23 -12.79 0.52
C GLY A 76 4.70 -13.72 -0.59
N ARG A 77 5.44 -13.26 -1.60
CA ARG A 77 6.07 -14.15 -2.61
C ARG A 77 7.21 -14.99 -2.04
N GLY A 78 8.07 -14.40 -1.23
CA GLY A 78 9.30 -15.05 -0.71
C GLY A 78 9.17 -15.94 0.53
N PRO A 79 8.17 -15.82 1.41
CA PRO A 79 8.04 -16.65 2.61
C PRO A 79 7.88 -18.13 2.31
N LEU A 80 8.39 -18.98 3.23
CA LEU A 80 8.26 -20.45 3.22
C LEU A 80 6.87 -20.91 3.66
N ALA A 81 6.13 -20.05 4.37
CA ALA A 81 4.80 -20.35 4.89
C ALA A 81 3.84 -19.16 4.73
N GLY A 82 2.55 -19.49 4.68
CA GLY A 82 1.45 -18.54 4.56
C GLY A 82 1.06 -18.23 3.13
N PRO A 83 -0.10 -17.59 2.93
CA PRO A 83 -0.64 -17.28 1.63
C PRO A 83 0.15 -16.17 0.92
N LEU A 84 -0.06 -16.07 -0.39
CA LEU A 84 0.23 -14.87 -1.16
C LEU A 84 -1.02 -13.99 -1.14
N VAL A 85 -0.88 -12.72 -0.82
CA VAL A 85 -1.98 -11.76 -0.81
C VAL A 85 -1.73 -10.70 -1.87
N ILE A 86 -2.72 -10.49 -2.73
CA ILE A 86 -2.67 -9.53 -3.83
C ILE A 86 -3.79 -8.53 -3.61
N ALA A 87 -3.51 -7.25 -3.83
CA ALA A 87 -4.53 -6.21 -3.75
C ALA A 87 -4.56 -5.37 -5.02
N ALA A 88 -5.75 -4.87 -5.36
CA ALA A 88 -5.97 -3.86 -6.36
C ALA A 88 -6.73 -2.68 -5.75
N VAL A 89 -6.28 -1.45 -6.02
CA VAL A 89 -6.86 -0.23 -5.47
C VAL A 89 -7.08 0.80 -6.56
N ILE A 90 -8.29 1.37 -6.62
CA ILE A 90 -8.61 2.54 -7.44
C ILE A 90 -8.75 3.75 -6.52
N LEU A 91 -7.88 4.73 -6.67
CA LEU A 91 -7.94 6.00 -5.95
C LEU A 91 -8.72 7.06 -6.74
N PRO A 92 -9.36 8.04 -6.09
CA PRO A 92 -9.88 9.23 -6.78
C PRO A 92 -8.75 10.03 -7.43
N GLN A 93 -9.05 10.75 -8.53
CA GLN A 93 -8.07 11.60 -9.21
C GLN A 93 -7.48 12.67 -8.29
N GLU A 94 -8.35 13.31 -7.49
CA GLU A 94 -7.96 14.33 -6.54
C GLU A 94 -7.86 13.75 -5.12
N VAL A 95 -6.88 12.89 -4.92
CA VAL A 95 -6.61 12.29 -3.61
C VAL A 95 -5.30 12.80 -3.06
N PHE A 96 -5.23 12.93 -1.74
CA PHE A 96 -3.99 13.10 -1.00
C PHE A 96 -3.99 12.18 0.22
N ILE A 97 -2.98 11.32 0.33
CA ILE A 97 -2.76 10.40 1.44
C ILE A 97 -1.36 10.66 1.98
N SER A 98 -1.29 11.36 3.10
CA SER A 98 -0.02 11.80 3.68
C SER A 98 0.81 10.62 4.22
N GLY A 99 2.05 10.54 3.76
CA GLY A 99 3.00 9.50 4.15
C GLY A 99 2.81 8.18 3.41
N LEU A 100 1.94 8.13 2.37
CA LEU A 100 1.85 6.98 1.49
C LEU A 100 3.21 6.72 0.84
N ASN A 101 3.71 5.49 0.92
CA ASN A 101 5.00 5.07 0.39
C ASN A 101 5.04 3.54 0.26
N ASP A 102 6.10 3.00 -0.34
CA ASP A 102 6.41 1.57 -0.29
C ASP A 102 6.23 1.00 1.12
N SER A 103 5.40 -0.03 1.24
CA SER A 103 5.02 -0.62 2.53
C SER A 103 6.21 -1.14 3.35
N LYS A 104 7.32 -1.50 2.68
CA LYS A 104 8.54 -2.02 3.31
C LYS A 104 9.34 -0.92 4.02
N GLN A 105 9.16 0.35 3.61
CA GLN A 105 9.81 1.51 4.22
C GLN A 105 9.06 2.09 5.42
N LEU A 106 7.87 1.57 5.71
CA LEU A 106 6.98 2.08 6.75
C LEU A 106 7.03 1.22 8.01
N SER A 107 6.87 1.85 9.18
CA SER A 107 6.63 1.11 10.42
C SER A 107 5.27 0.39 10.40
N ALA A 108 5.11 -0.67 11.19
CA ALA A 108 3.84 -1.40 11.28
C ALA A 108 2.68 -0.48 11.68
N VAL A 109 2.89 0.41 12.66
CA VAL A 109 1.88 1.39 13.11
C VAL A 109 1.47 2.32 11.96
N LYS A 110 2.44 2.82 11.17
CA LYS A 110 2.13 3.72 10.05
C LYS A 110 1.40 2.98 8.92
N ARG A 111 1.76 1.71 8.66
CA ARG A 111 1.03 0.88 7.69
C ARG A 111 -0.43 0.67 8.07
N GLU A 112 -0.71 0.37 9.34
CA GLU A 112 -2.09 0.21 9.84
C GLU A 112 -2.90 1.50 9.67
N GLN A 113 -2.33 2.66 10.02
CA GLN A 113 -2.99 3.96 9.80
C GLN A 113 -3.30 4.22 8.34
N LEU A 114 -2.34 3.93 7.45
CA LEU A 114 -2.52 4.12 6.01
C LEU A 114 -3.47 3.11 5.40
N TYR A 115 -3.55 1.89 5.93
CA TYR A 115 -4.53 0.88 5.54
C TYR A 115 -5.96 1.41 5.72
N ASP A 116 -6.26 1.95 6.91
CA ASP A 116 -7.57 2.53 7.20
C ASP A 116 -7.84 3.78 6.32
N GLU A 117 -6.83 4.63 6.11
CA GLU A 117 -6.96 5.83 5.28
C GLU A 117 -7.18 5.46 3.80
N VAL A 118 -6.50 4.46 3.26
CA VAL A 118 -6.71 3.95 1.90
C VAL A 118 -8.12 3.40 1.75
N LEU A 119 -8.59 2.56 2.68
CA LEU A 119 -9.96 2.02 2.64
C LEU A 119 -11.03 3.12 2.70
N ALA A 120 -10.79 4.19 3.47
CA ALA A 120 -11.72 5.30 3.58
C ALA A 120 -11.77 6.19 2.32
N LYS A 121 -10.68 6.28 1.56
CA LYS A 121 -10.56 7.19 0.41
C LYS A 121 -10.69 6.50 -0.94
N ALA A 122 -10.38 5.21 -1.04
CA ALA A 122 -10.42 4.47 -2.30
C ALA A 122 -11.86 4.40 -2.87
N LEU A 123 -11.96 4.47 -4.19
CA LEU A 123 -13.21 4.25 -4.92
C LEU A 123 -13.56 2.76 -4.99
N SER A 124 -12.56 1.91 -5.10
CA SER A 124 -12.72 0.45 -5.12
C SER A 124 -11.43 -0.21 -4.60
N VAL A 125 -11.61 -1.27 -3.82
CA VAL A 125 -10.53 -2.12 -3.32
C VAL A 125 -10.95 -3.57 -3.52
N SER A 126 -10.04 -4.39 -4.03
CA SER A 126 -10.18 -5.84 -4.12
C SER A 126 -8.95 -6.51 -3.53
N VAL A 127 -9.14 -7.64 -2.85
CA VAL A 127 -8.07 -8.44 -2.28
C VAL A 127 -8.27 -9.89 -2.68
N ASN A 128 -7.21 -10.52 -3.20
CA ASN A 128 -7.16 -11.94 -3.50
C ASN A 128 -6.14 -12.64 -2.59
N VAL A 129 -6.59 -13.69 -1.91
CA VAL A 129 -5.77 -14.54 -1.04
C VAL A 129 -5.49 -15.85 -1.77
N VAL A 130 -4.32 -15.96 -2.38
CA VAL A 130 -3.90 -17.15 -3.12
C VAL A 130 -3.43 -18.22 -2.14
N SER A 131 -4.03 -19.39 -2.21
CA SER A 131 -3.77 -20.51 -1.31
C SER A 131 -2.39 -21.13 -1.51
N ILE A 132 -1.90 -21.84 -0.48
CA ILE A 132 -0.65 -22.59 -0.56
C ILE A 132 -0.72 -23.67 -1.64
N SER A 133 -1.84 -24.35 -1.77
CA SER A 133 -2.04 -25.37 -2.82
C SER A 133 -1.88 -24.79 -4.23
N ASN A 134 -2.46 -23.62 -4.50
CA ASN A 134 -2.30 -22.96 -5.80
C ASN A 134 -0.84 -22.53 -6.06
N ILE A 135 -0.14 -22.07 -5.01
CA ILE A 135 1.29 -21.73 -5.12
C ILE A 135 2.12 -22.97 -5.46
N ASP A 136 1.84 -24.11 -4.79
CA ASP A 136 2.58 -25.34 -5.00
C ASP A 136 2.27 -26.00 -6.37
N GLU A 137 1.04 -25.88 -6.85
CA GLU A 137 0.62 -26.42 -8.15
C GLU A 137 1.13 -25.61 -9.34
N LEU A 138 1.02 -24.27 -9.25
CA LEU A 138 1.31 -23.38 -10.37
C LEU A 138 2.75 -22.82 -10.38
N ASN A 139 3.47 -22.91 -9.30
CA ASN A 139 4.62 -22.11 -8.86
C ASN A 139 4.25 -20.66 -8.54
N ILE A 140 5.12 -19.99 -7.77
CA ILE A 140 4.85 -18.63 -7.26
C ILE A 140 4.67 -17.58 -8.38
N TYR A 141 5.39 -17.70 -9.49
CA TYR A 141 5.29 -16.76 -10.59
C TYR A 141 3.91 -16.83 -11.26
N GLN A 142 3.45 -18.01 -11.62
CA GLN A 142 2.16 -18.21 -12.26
C GLN A 142 1.00 -17.92 -11.31
N ALA A 143 1.12 -18.35 -10.04
CA ALA A 143 0.13 -18.04 -9.00
C ALA A 143 -0.01 -16.53 -8.77
N THR A 144 1.10 -15.76 -8.77
CA THR A 144 1.07 -14.30 -8.70
C THR A 144 0.36 -13.70 -9.92
N LYS A 145 0.76 -14.14 -11.12
CA LYS A 145 0.19 -13.63 -12.37
C LYS A 145 -1.31 -13.86 -12.48
N GLN A 146 -1.75 -15.07 -12.16
CA GLN A 146 -3.17 -15.42 -12.15
C GLN A 146 -3.93 -14.62 -11.11
N GLY A 147 -3.43 -14.55 -9.87
CA GLY A 147 -4.07 -13.82 -8.79
C GLY A 147 -4.16 -12.32 -9.05
N MET A 148 -3.18 -11.71 -9.74
CA MET A 148 -3.24 -10.31 -10.18
C MET A 148 -4.30 -10.08 -11.26
N THR A 149 -4.54 -11.04 -12.13
CA THR A 149 -5.64 -10.96 -13.10
C THR A 149 -7.00 -11.10 -12.40
N GLU A 150 -7.13 -12.08 -11.51
CA GLU A 150 -8.36 -12.30 -10.75
C GLU A 150 -8.75 -11.11 -9.87
N VAL A 151 -7.78 -10.44 -9.21
CA VAL A 151 -8.07 -9.29 -8.35
C VAL A 151 -8.68 -8.11 -9.13
N LEU A 152 -8.30 -7.93 -10.42
CA LEU A 152 -8.89 -6.92 -11.30
C LEU A 152 -10.36 -7.23 -11.63
N GLU A 153 -10.67 -8.51 -11.85
CA GLU A 153 -12.03 -8.96 -12.20
C GLU A 153 -13.01 -8.76 -11.03
N HIS A 154 -12.50 -8.77 -9.80
CA HIS A 154 -13.30 -8.60 -8.58
C HIS A 154 -13.43 -7.13 -8.11
N LEU A 155 -12.82 -6.17 -8.80
CA LEU A 155 -13.06 -4.76 -8.50
C LEU A 155 -14.50 -4.37 -8.80
N ALA A 156 -15.15 -3.67 -7.86
CA ALA A 156 -16.52 -3.18 -8.04
C ALA A 156 -16.63 -2.14 -9.18
N ILE A 157 -15.52 -1.45 -9.49
CA ILE A 157 -15.41 -0.51 -10.60
C ILE A 157 -14.37 -1.08 -11.58
N LYS A 158 -14.75 -1.26 -12.84
CA LYS A 158 -13.82 -1.74 -13.88
C LYS A 158 -12.88 -0.60 -14.30
N PRO A 159 -11.55 -0.74 -14.12
CA PRO A 159 -10.59 0.27 -14.56
C PRO A 159 -10.38 0.18 -16.08
N GLN A 160 -9.95 1.28 -16.69
CA GLN A 160 -9.45 1.30 -18.07
C GLN A 160 -7.98 0.91 -18.12
N VAL A 161 -7.22 1.25 -17.08
CA VAL A 161 -5.79 1.00 -16.95
C VAL A 161 -5.48 0.36 -15.61
N ALA A 162 -4.57 -0.62 -15.62
CA ALA A 162 -4.00 -1.23 -14.42
C ALA A 162 -2.47 -1.04 -14.41
N LEU A 163 -1.99 -0.34 -13.40
CA LEU A 163 -0.57 -0.20 -13.08
C LEU A 163 -0.18 -1.34 -12.15
N VAL A 164 0.81 -2.14 -12.52
CA VAL A 164 1.15 -3.39 -11.83
C VAL A 164 2.60 -3.36 -11.38
N ASP A 165 2.88 -3.71 -10.11
CA ASP A 165 4.26 -3.81 -9.66
C ASP A 165 4.96 -5.01 -10.28
N ALA A 166 6.00 -4.74 -11.07
CA ALA A 166 6.99 -5.65 -11.65
C ALA A 166 6.46 -6.93 -12.35
N MET A 167 5.13 -7.11 -12.53
CA MET A 167 4.55 -8.32 -13.11
C MET A 167 3.81 -8.03 -14.42
N PRO A 168 4.21 -8.62 -15.55
CA PRO A 168 3.47 -8.50 -16.79
C PRO A 168 2.22 -9.40 -16.77
N ILE A 169 1.05 -8.80 -16.69
CA ILE A 169 -0.24 -9.47 -16.79
C ILE A 169 -0.98 -9.04 -18.05
N VAL A 170 -1.98 -9.80 -18.45
CA VAL A 170 -2.90 -9.47 -19.53
C VAL A 170 -4.32 -9.63 -19.01
N SER A 171 -5.15 -8.61 -19.18
CA SER A 171 -6.57 -8.65 -18.82
C SER A 171 -7.43 -8.14 -19.97
N ALA A 172 -8.53 -8.81 -20.25
CA ALA A 172 -9.38 -8.46 -21.37
C ALA A 172 -10.06 -7.10 -21.20
N GLY A 173 -9.77 -6.17 -22.12
CA GLY A 173 -10.35 -4.83 -22.14
C GLY A 173 -9.82 -3.88 -21.04
N ILE A 174 -8.66 -4.18 -20.45
CA ILE A 174 -7.94 -3.32 -19.52
C ILE A 174 -6.50 -3.18 -20.05
N GLU A 175 -6.03 -1.95 -20.22
CA GLU A 175 -4.62 -1.70 -20.52
C GLU A 175 -3.79 -2.01 -19.27
N THR A 176 -2.78 -2.87 -19.38
CA THR A 176 -1.94 -3.26 -18.26
C THR A 176 -0.52 -2.76 -18.44
N VAL A 177 0.03 -2.10 -17.43
CA VAL A 177 1.35 -1.46 -17.46
C VAL A 177 2.17 -1.96 -16.28
N SER A 178 3.21 -2.73 -16.57
CA SER A 178 4.14 -3.21 -15.54
C SER A 178 5.19 -2.16 -15.23
N LEU A 179 5.35 -1.80 -13.97
CA LEU A 179 6.32 -0.82 -13.46
C LEU A 179 7.28 -1.50 -12.50
N ILE A 180 8.57 -1.45 -12.81
CA ILE A 180 9.60 -1.92 -11.87
C ILE A 180 9.68 -0.90 -10.73
N HIS A 181 9.60 -1.37 -9.48
CA HIS A 181 9.46 -0.54 -8.27
C HIS A 181 8.22 0.37 -8.34
N GLY A 182 7.10 -0.16 -8.81
CA GLY A 182 5.86 0.56 -9.01
C GLY A 182 5.31 1.14 -7.70
N ASP A 183 5.52 0.48 -6.57
CA ASP A 183 5.16 0.92 -5.22
C ASP A 183 5.85 2.23 -4.78
N ALA A 184 6.99 2.58 -5.37
CA ALA A 184 7.66 3.86 -5.19
C ALA A 184 7.24 4.93 -6.23
N LEU A 185 6.68 4.52 -7.37
CA LEU A 185 6.42 5.37 -8.54
C LEU A 185 4.95 5.73 -8.75
N SER A 186 4.03 4.93 -8.23
CA SER A 186 2.58 5.08 -8.39
C SER A 186 1.87 5.07 -7.03
N ALA A 187 1.05 6.08 -6.79
CA ALA A 187 0.25 6.17 -5.57
C ALA A 187 -0.77 5.02 -5.47
N SER A 188 -1.35 4.60 -6.58
CA SER A 188 -2.31 3.48 -6.62
C SER A 188 -1.63 2.14 -6.30
N ILE A 189 -0.40 1.91 -6.82
CA ILE A 189 0.38 0.71 -6.48
C ILE A 189 0.82 0.74 -5.01
N ALA A 190 1.31 1.89 -4.51
CA ALA A 190 1.67 2.04 -3.10
C ALA A 190 0.48 1.77 -2.16
N ALA A 191 -0.72 2.22 -2.53
CA ALA A 191 -1.93 1.91 -1.78
C ALA A 191 -2.23 0.40 -1.79
N ALA A 192 -2.12 -0.27 -2.95
CA ALA A 192 -2.29 -1.71 -3.07
C ALA A 192 -1.24 -2.48 -2.24
N SER A 193 0.02 -2.04 -2.25
CA SER A 193 1.10 -2.59 -1.42
C SER A 193 0.74 -2.61 0.06
N ILE A 194 0.21 -1.50 0.58
CA ILE A 194 -0.23 -1.40 1.97
C ILE A 194 -1.40 -2.34 2.26
N ILE A 195 -2.42 -2.38 1.41
CA ILE A 195 -3.57 -3.27 1.58
C ILE A 195 -3.12 -4.74 1.59
N ALA A 196 -2.31 -5.15 0.62
CA ALA A 196 -1.81 -6.52 0.55
C ALA A 196 -0.94 -6.87 1.77
N LYS A 197 -0.02 -5.98 2.16
CA LYS A 197 0.92 -6.20 3.26
C LYS A 197 0.23 -6.28 4.61
N VAL A 198 -0.66 -5.36 4.94
CA VAL A 198 -1.37 -5.36 6.23
C VAL A 198 -2.31 -6.56 6.32
N THR A 199 -3.06 -6.85 5.26
CA THR A 199 -3.94 -8.03 5.21
C THR A 199 -3.15 -9.30 5.48
N ARG A 200 -2.02 -9.49 4.78
CA ARG A 200 -1.18 -10.67 4.98
C ARG A 200 -0.58 -10.73 6.39
N ASP A 201 -0.06 -9.62 6.90
CA ASP A 201 0.57 -9.59 8.21
C ASP A 201 -0.44 -9.94 9.33
N ARG A 202 -1.69 -9.49 9.24
CA ARG A 202 -2.79 -9.87 10.13
C ARG A 202 -3.07 -11.38 10.07
N MET A 203 -3.17 -11.95 8.87
CA MET A 203 -3.34 -13.41 8.71
C MET A 203 -2.19 -14.21 9.33
N MET A 204 -0.95 -13.73 9.20
CA MET A 204 0.20 -14.39 9.81
C MET A 204 0.25 -14.27 11.33
N ILE A 205 -0.32 -13.21 11.91
CA ILE A 205 -0.48 -13.05 13.36
C ILE A 205 -1.54 -14.04 13.87
N GLU A 206 -2.69 -14.14 13.22
CA GLU A 206 -3.74 -15.12 13.55
C GLU A 206 -3.22 -16.56 13.45
N LEU A 207 -2.39 -16.82 12.43
CA LEU A 207 -1.77 -18.13 12.26
C LEU A 207 -0.76 -18.46 13.36
N ALA A 208 -0.08 -17.46 13.91
CA ALA A 208 0.85 -17.63 15.03
C ALA A 208 0.14 -18.10 16.32
N GLU A 209 -1.12 -17.74 16.52
CA GLU A 209 -1.91 -18.23 17.66
C GLU A 209 -2.17 -19.74 17.58
N GLN A 210 -2.36 -20.26 16.34
CA GLN A 210 -2.59 -21.69 16.09
C GLN A 210 -1.29 -22.50 16.06
N TYR A 211 -0.18 -21.87 15.68
CA TYR A 211 1.13 -22.50 15.50
C TYR A 211 2.25 -21.67 16.17
N PRO A 212 2.21 -21.50 17.50
CA PRO A 212 3.10 -20.59 18.23
C PRO A 212 4.59 -20.94 18.08
N GLN A 213 4.92 -22.22 17.88
CA GLN A 213 6.29 -22.71 17.77
C GLN A 213 7.05 -22.23 16.53
N TYR A 214 6.36 -21.75 15.47
CA TYR A 214 6.99 -21.30 14.22
C TYR A 214 7.32 -19.80 14.19
N GLY A 215 6.89 -19.03 15.20
CA GLY A 215 7.20 -17.59 15.30
C GLY A 215 6.58 -16.71 14.20
N PHE A 216 5.46 -17.12 13.59
CA PHE A 216 4.83 -16.43 12.45
C PHE A 216 4.44 -14.98 12.74
N ALA A 217 4.16 -14.64 14.00
CA ALA A 217 3.88 -13.24 14.37
C ALA A 217 5.08 -12.30 14.13
N GLY A 218 6.29 -12.81 14.28
CA GLY A 218 7.53 -12.06 14.03
C GLY A 218 8.01 -12.21 12.60
N ASN A 219 8.29 -13.45 12.20
CA ASN A 219 8.94 -13.75 10.91
C ASN A 219 8.00 -13.70 9.70
N LYS A 220 6.69 -13.63 9.88
CA LYS A 220 5.67 -13.60 8.81
C LYS A 220 5.82 -14.74 7.78
N GLY A 221 6.36 -15.88 8.22
CA GLY A 221 6.59 -17.06 7.39
C GLY A 221 7.90 -17.06 6.60
N TYR A 222 8.75 -16.02 6.74
CA TYR A 222 10.09 -16.03 6.17
C TYR A 222 11.00 -17.00 6.91
N GLY A 223 12.00 -17.53 6.21
CA GLY A 223 12.96 -18.52 6.72
C GLY A 223 13.96 -17.92 7.72
N SER A 224 13.49 -17.35 8.83
CA SER A 224 14.35 -16.94 9.94
C SER A 224 14.98 -18.18 10.60
N ARG A 225 16.05 -17.97 11.36
CA ARG A 225 16.71 -19.05 12.09
C ARG A 225 15.73 -19.81 12.99
N GLU A 226 14.87 -19.09 13.71
CA GLU A 226 13.85 -19.68 14.58
C GLU A 226 12.83 -20.51 13.78
N HIS A 227 12.36 -19.99 12.66
CA HIS A 227 11.41 -20.69 11.80
C HIS A 227 12.02 -21.97 11.24
N MET A 228 13.28 -21.93 10.78
CA MET A 228 14.01 -23.09 10.29
C MET A 228 14.23 -24.14 11.37
N GLN A 229 14.54 -23.74 12.60
CA GLN A 229 14.66 -24.64 13.74
C GLN A 229 13.31 -25.30 14.07
N ALA A 230 12.22 -24.53 14.06
CA ALA A 230 10.88 -25.07 14.30
C ALA A 230 10.47 -26.09 13.22
N ILE A 231 10.80 -25.83 11.95
CA ILE A 231 10.55 -26.81 10.88
C ILE A 231 11.35 -28.11 11.09
N ALA A 232 12.60 -28.00 11.51
CA ALA A 232 13.44 -29.17 11.77
C ALA A 232 12.93 -30.00 12.98
N GLU A 233 12.38 -29.36 14.00
CA GLU A 233 11.90 -29.99 15.22
C GLU A 233 10.47 -30.53 15.09
N PHE A 234 9.54 -29.73 14.55
CA PHE A 234 8.11 -30.02 14.52
C PHE A 234 7.59 -30.42 13.14
N GLY A 235 8.44 -30.36 12.10
CA GLY A 235 8.06 -30.62 10.72
C GLY A 235 7.33 -29.46 10.06
N ALA A 236 7.02 -29.62 8.79
CA ALA A 236 6.25 -28.65 8.03
C ALA A 236 4.73 -28.85 8.20
N THR A 237 3.98 -27.77 8.43
CA THR A 237 2.53 -27.79 8.52
C THR A 237 1.87 -27.67 7.13
N LYS A 238 0.53 -27.70 7.08
CA LYS A 238 -0.25 -27.41 5.87
C LYS A 238 -0.08 -25.96 5.35
N TRP A 239 0.47 -25.07 6.15
CA TRP A 239 0.73 -23.69 5.80
C TRP A 239 2.09 -23.45 5.17
N HIS A 240 2.96 -24.48 5.12
CA HIS A 240 4.27 -24.42 4.46
C HIS A 240 4.13 -24.78 2.98
N ARG A 241 4.88 -24.08 2.15
CA ARG A 241 4.90 -24.23 0.69
C ARG A 241 5.85 -25.37 0.33
N ARG A 242 5.28 -26.50 -0.10
CA ARG A 242 6.04 -27.72 -0.42
C ARG A 242 6.91 -27.58 -1.67
N SER A 243 6.60 -26.60 -2.53
CA SER A 243 7.41 -26.31 -3.72
C SER A 243 8.66 -25.44 -3.44
N TYR A 244 8.82 -24.94 -2.19
CA TYR A 244 9.93 -24.06 -1.81
C TYR A 244 11.04 -24.86 -1.12
N GLU A 245 12.29 -24.61 -1.50
CA GLU A 245 13.44 -25.06 -0.72
C GLU A 245 13.55 -24.23 0.59
N PRO A 246 13.87 -24.83 1.72
CA PRO A 246 14.20 -26.23 1.97
C PRO A 246 12.99 -27.10 2.44
N ILE A 247 11.77 -26.69 2.18
CA ILE A 247 10.55 -27.42 2.59
C ILE A 247 10.27 -28.63 1.67
N LYS A 248 10.73 -28.55 0.42
CA LYS A 248 10.57 -29.52 -0.64
C LYS A 248 11.13 -30.89 -0.32
#